data_f797d9fcfdfba8bbebfcb3ffe81a51b0
#
_entry.id   f797d9fcfdfba8bbebfcb3ffe81a51b0
#
_cell.length_a   1.000
_cell.length_b   1.000
_cell.length_c   1.000
_cell.angle_alpha   90.00
_cell.angle_beta   90.00
_cell.angle_gamma   90.00
#
_symmetry.space_group_name_H-M   'P 1'
#
loop_
_entity.id
_entity.type
_entity.pdbx_description
1 polymer ?
#
loop_
_entity_poly.entity_id
_entity_poly.type
_entity_poly.pdbx_seq_one_letter_code
_entity_poly.pdbx_strand_id
1 'polypeptide(L)'
;YVPLEGDIGLISDGAGTGMLTLDLIRDMGGEAADFCEMGGLTSPEVMYDAMKEVFSGKPGIKSLLVVLIGGFNRMDEMAEGIVRYLREHPVSIPLVVRLCGTMEEEGKTIMKEAGLPVYDDLRTAVADAVRFAAGGE
;
A
#
# COMPACT_ATOMS: atom_id res chain seq x y z
N TYR A 1 13.39 -3.00 0.45
CA TYR A 1 12.64 -3.33 1.67
C TYR A 1 13.48 -3.05 2.91
N VAL A 2 12.96 -2.22 3.80
CA VAL A 2 13.63 -1.86 5.05
C VAL A 2 12.70 -2.19 6.22
N PRO A 3 13.07 -3.11 7.12
CA PRO A 3 12.26 -3.38 8.32
C PRO A 3 12.39 -2.25 9.34
N LEU A 4 11.28 -1.90 9.99
CA LEU A 4 11.19 -0.89 11.02
C LEU A 4 10.46 -1.46 12.25
N GLU A 5 10.20 -0.64 13.27
CA GLU A 5 9.73 -1.14 14.58
C GLU A 5 8.21 -1.14 14.77
N GLY A 6 7.46 -0.55 13.85
CA GLY A 6 6.02 -0.35 14.03
C GLY A 6 5.14 -1.50 13.56
N ASP A 7 3.87 -1.21 13.30
CA ASP A 7 2.84 -2.19 12.96
C ASP A 7 2.05 -1.86 11.68
N ILE A 8 2.40 -0.78 10.97
CA ILE A 8 1.79 -0.41 9.71
C ILE A 8 2.75 -0.73 8.58
N GLY A 9 2.40 -1.71 7.72
CA GLY A 9 3.19 -1.99 6.53
C GLY A 9 3.04 -0.86 5.53
N LEU A 10 4.11 -0.51 4.83
CA LEU A 10 4.10 0.56 3.84
C LEU A 10 4.77 0.12 2.54
N ILE A 11 4.04 0.25 1.44
CA ILE A 11 4.57 0.05 0.09
C ILE A 11 4.38 1.35 -0.69
N SER A 12 5.43 1.81 -1.35
CA SER A 12 5.35 2.98 -2.22
C SER A 12 6.09 2.71 -3.53
N ASP A 13 5.76 3.45 -4.58
CA ASP A 13 6.43 3.33 -5.87
C ASP A 13 7.59 4.31 -6.05
N GLY A 14 7.86 5.15 -5.06
CA GLY A 14 8.97 6.07 -5.10
C GLY A 14 9.44 6.48 -3.71
N ALA A 15 10.74 6.77 -3.57
CA ALA A 15 11.35 7.11 -2.30
C ALA A 15 10.77 8.40 -1.70
N GLY A 16 10.54 9.43 -2.53
CA GLY A 16 10.00 10.70 -2.05
C GLY A 16 8.61 10.57 -1.47
N THR A 17 7.72 9.87 -2.17
CA THR A 17 6.37 9.59 -1.69
C THR A 17 6.41 8.74 -0.41
N GLY A 18 7.29 7.75 -0.38
CA GLY A 18 7.44 6.90 0.81
C GLY A 18 7.91 7.68 2.02
N MET A 19 8.89 8.56 1.86
CA MET A 19 9.40 9.38 2.96
C MET A 19 8.34 10.33 3.50
N LEU A 20 7.59 10.98 2.61
CA LEU A 20 6.47 11.83 3.02
C LEU A 20 5.42 11.03 3.78
N THR A 21 5.11 9.84 3.31
CA THR A 21 4.12 8.98 3.96
C THR A 21 4.59 8.53 5.35
N LEU A 22 5.86 8.19 5.51
CA LEU A 22 6.44 7.86 6.81
C LEU A 22 6.28 9.03 7.80
N ASP A 23 6.55 10.26 7.35
CA ASP A 23 6.38 11.44 8.18
C ASP A 23 4.92 11.64 8.60
N LEU A 24 3.98 11.44 7.67
CA LEU A 24 2.55 11.57 7.97
C LEU A 24 2.07 10.50 8.96
N ILE A 25 2.55 9.26 8.81
CA ILE A 25 2.23 8.18 9.75
C ILE A 25 2.64 8.58 11.16
N ARG A 26 3.88 9.04 11.32
CA ARG A 26 4.40 9.47 12.61
C ARG A 26 3.65 10.67 13.18
N ASP A 27 3.36 11.68 12.32
CA ASP A 27 2.63 12.87 12.74
C ASP A 27 1.21 12.55 13.24
N MET A 28 0.63 11.47 12.72
CA MET A 28 -0.71 11.02 13.13
C MET A 28 -0.69 10.00 14.26
N GLY A 29 0.47 9.75 14.85
CA GLY A 29 0.60 8.90 16.04
C GLY A 29 0.81 7.43 15.75
N GLY A 30 1.07 7.05 14.51
CA GLY A 30 1.35 5.66 14.14
C GLY A 30 2.84 5.41 13.95
N GLU A 31 3.18 4.15 13.71
CA GLU A 31 4.55 3.74 13.42
C GLU A 31 4.57 2.71 12.30
N ALA A 32 5.43 2.91 11.31
CA ALA A 32 5.58 1.99 10.20
C ALA A 32 6.35 0.74 10.62
N ALA A 33 5.88 -0.41 10.15
CA ALA A 33 6.56 -1.70 10.36
C ALA A 33 7.72 -1.91 9.38
N ASP A 34 7.66 -1.23 8.25
CA ASP A 34 8.64 -1.36 7.18
C ASP A 34 8.48 -0.22 6.19
N PHE A 35 9.39 -0.18 5.24
CA PHE A 35 9.30 0.68 4.07
C PHE A 35 9.73 -0.14 2.86
N CYS A 36 8.79 -0.46 1.99
CA CYS A 36 9.04 -1.18 0.74
C CYS A 36 8.84 -0.24 -0.44
N GLU A 37 9.92 0.04 -1.15
CA GLU A 37 9.91 0.90 -2.33
C GLU A 37 10.12 0.03 -3.56
N MET A 38 9.25 0.18 -4.57
CA MET A 38 9.32 -0.63 -5.78
C MET A 38 10.21 -0.05 -6.89
N GLY A 39 10.58 1.22 -6.76
CA GLY A 39 11.38 1.89 -7.80
C GLY A 39 10.55 2.41 -8.96
N GLY A 40 11.23 2.82 -10.03
CA GLY A 40 10.62 3.52 -11.16
C GLY A 40 10.06 2.65 -12.26
N LEU A 41 10.45 1.38 -12.34
CA LEU A 41 9.95 0.45 -13.35
C LEU A 41 9.19 -0.67 -12.65
N THR A 42 7.87 -0.70 -12.83
CA THR A 42 7.03 -1.65 -12.14
C THR A 42 6.19 -2.47 -13.12
N SER A 43 5.68 -3.59 -12.65
CA SER A 43 4.81 -4.51 -13.37
C SER A 43 3.88 -5.16 -12.35
N PRO A 44 2.84 -5.89 -12.80
CA PRO A 44 2.02 -6.64 -11.86
C PRO A 44 2.84 -7.58 -10.98
N GLU A 45 3.88 -8.20 -11.52
CA GLU A 45 4.77 -9.10 -10.78
C GLU A 45 5.56 -8.37 -9.73
N VAL A 46 6.06 -7.16 -10.01
CA VAL A 46 6.80 -6.35 -9.03
C VAL A 46 5.88 -5.97 -7.87
N MET A 47 4.64 -5.57 -8.16
CA MET A 47 3.67 -5.26 -7.12
C MET A 47 3.32 -6.50 -6.29
N TYR A 48 3.11 -7.63 -6.94
CA TYR A 48 2.86 -8.90 -6.28
C TYR A 48 4.01 -9.25 -5.32
N ASP A 49 5.25 -9.13 -5.80
CA ASP A 49 6.44 -9.45 -5.00
C ASP A 49 6.60 -8.48 -3.82
N ALA A 50 6.25 -7.20 -3.99
CA ALA A 50 6.28 -6.25 -2.89
C ALA A 50 5.29 -6.64 -1.78
N MET A 51 4.08 -7.04 -2.16
CA MET A 51 3.09 -7.54 -1.20
C MET A 51 3.62 -8.76 -0.45
N LYS A 52 4.19 -9.71 -1.18
CA LYS A 52 4.77 -10.92 -0.60
C LYS A 52 5.89 -10.59 0.38
N GLU A 53 6.76 -9.67 0.01
CA GLU A 53 7.90 -9.29 0.85
C GLU A 53 7.44 -8.65 2.16
N VAL A 54 6.47 -7.77 2.12
CA VAL A 54 5.96 -7.11 3.32
C VAL A 54 5.29 -8.11 4.26
N PHE A 55 4.42 -8.98 3.74
CA PHE A 55 3.72 -9.95 4.57
C PHE A 55 4.65 -11.04 5.10
N SER A 56 5.71 -11.40 4.36
CA SER A 56 6.70 -12.38 4.83
C SER A 56 7.66 -11.78 5.84
N GLY A 57 8.05 -10.51 5.64
CA GLY A 57 9.01 -9.84 6.51
C GLY A 57 8.44 -9.43 7.86
N LYS A 58 7.19 -9.04 7.89
CA LYS A 58 6.51 -8.57 9.12
C LYS A 58 5.11 -9.17 9.20
N PRO A 59 4.98 -10.47 9.53
CA PRO A 59 3.67 -11.11 9.55
C PRO A 59 2.71 -10.56 10.62
N GLY A 60 3.22 -9.81 11.59
CA GLY A 60 2.40 -9.21 12.66
C GLY A 60 1.91 -7.80 12.38
N ILE A 61 2.01 -7.31 11.13
CA ILE A 61 1.49 -5.97 10.82
C ILE A 61 -0.04 -5.94 11.03
N LYS A 62 -0.53 -4.78 11.43
CA LYS A 62 -1.95 -4.60 11.78
C LYS A 62 -2.74 -3.85 10.72
N SER A 63 -2.08 -3.14 9.81
CA SER A 63 -2.68 -2.60 8.60
C SER A 63 -1.61 -2.50 7.53
N LEU A 64 -2.02 -2.47 6.26
CA LEU A 64 -1.11 -2.25 5.14
C LEU A 64 -1.54 -1.01 4.38
N LEU A 65 -0.61 -0.09 4.22
CA LEU A 65 -0.81 1.13 3.43
C LEU A 65 0.02 1.04 2.16
N VAL A 66 -0.65 1.15 1.01
CA VAL A 66 -0.03 1.15 -0.31
C VAL A 66 -0.27 2.51 -0.94
N VAL A 67 0.80 3.25 -1.23
CA VAL A 67 0.70 4.60 -1.77
C VAL A 67 1.42 4.64 -3.12
N LEU A 68 0.65 4.78 -4.19
CA LEU A 68 1.16 4.73 -5.55
C LEU A 68 0.79 6.02 -6.28
N ILE A 69 1.82 6.66 -6.85
CA ILE A 69 1.66 7.86 -7.67
C ILE A 69 2.32 7.56 -9.01
N GLY A 70 1.52 7.29 -10.03
CA GLY A 70 2.02 6.88 -11.32
C GLY A 70 2.54 8.05 -12.15
N GLY A 71 3.79 7.96 -12.58
CA GLY A 71 4.32 8.66 -13.73
C GLY A 71 4.51 7.61 -14.82
N PHE A 72 5.55 6.80 -14.66
CA PHE A 72 5.80 5.68 -15.57
C PHE A 72 5.02 4.42 -15.18
N ASN A 73 4.61 4.32 -13.94
CA ASN A 73 3.90 3.14 -13.45
C ASN A 73 2.42 3.21 -13.80
N ARG A 74 1.87 2.11 -14.27
CA ARG A 74 0.47 2.02 -14.64
C ARG A 74 -0.34 1.50 -13.48
N MET A 75 -1.35 2.24 -13.08
CA MET A 75 -2.19 1.88 -11.93
C MET A 75 -3.05 0.65 -12.18
N ASP A 76 -3.39 0.35 -13.44
CA ASP A 76 -4.08 -0.90 -13.78
C ASP A 76 -3.19 -2.12 -13.49
N GLU A 77 -1.90 -2.04 -13.81
CA GLU A 77 -0.95 -3.12 -13.50
C GLU A 77 -0.71 -3.26 -12.00
N MET A 78 -0.65 -2.14 -11.28
CA MET A 78 -0.49 -2.15 -9.84
C MET A 78 -1.69 -2.82 -9.16
N ALA A 79 -2.90 -2.46 -9.59
CA ALA A 79 -4.13 -3.07 -9.08
C ALA A 79 -4.16 -4.57 -9.36
N GLU A 80 -3.74 -5.00 -10.55
CA GLU A 80 -3.66 -6.44 -10.89
C GLU A 80 -2.74 -7.19 -9.94
N GLY A 81 -1.56 -6.64 -9.64
CA GLY A 81 -0.62 -7.28 -8.73
C GLY A 81 -1.18 -7.42 -7.32
N ILE A 82 -1.82 -6.38 -6.81
CA ILE A 82 -2.45 -6.39 -5.49
C ILE A 82 -3.56 -7.45 -5.44
N VAL A 83 -4.47 -7.42 -6.40
CA VAL A 83 -5.62 -8.33 -6.43
C VAL A 83 -5.18 -9.77 -6.57
N ARG A 84 -4.19 -10.03 -7.44
CA ARG A 84 -3.66 -11.39 -7.63
C ARG A 84 -3.05 -11.94 -6.33
N TYR A 85 -2.26 -11.12 -5.64
CA TYR A 85 -1.67 -11.54 -4.38
C TYR A 85 -2.75 -11.90 -3.35
N LEU A 86 -3.77 -11.06 -3.20
CA LEU A 86 -4.83 -11.26 -2.22
C LEU A 86 -5.73 -12.47 -2.54
N ARG A 87 -5.87 -12.82 -3.82
CA ARG A 87 -6.59 -14.03 -4.20
C ARG A 87 -5.83 -15.28 -3.82
N GLU A 88 -4.52 -15.27 -4.00
CA GLU A 88 -3.65 -16.42 -3.69
C GLU A 88 -3.31 -16.49 -2.21
N HIS A 89 -3.28 -15.36 -1.52
CA HIS A 89 -2.91 -15.25 -0.11
C HIS A 89 -3.88 -14.34 0.64
N PRO A 90 -5.09 -14.83 0.96
CA PRO A 90 -6.08 -13.99 1.67
C PRO A 90 -5.52 -13.50 3.00
N VAL A 91 -5.78 -12.23 3.31
CA VAL A 91 -5.33 -11.60 4.55
C VAL A 91 -6.52 -11.06 5.33
N SER A 92 -6.39 -10.99 6.65
CA SER A 92 -7.45 -10.52 7.53
C SER A 92 -7.25 -9.07 8.00
N ILE A 93 -6.11 -8.47 7.72
CA ILE A 93 -5.83 -7.09 8.14
C ILE A 93 -6.41 -6.09 7.17
N PRO A 94 -6.75 -4.88 7.64
CA PRO A 94 -7.22 -3.82 6.75
C PRO A 94 -6.17 -3.40 5.73
N LEU A 95 -6.61 -3.18 4.50
CA LEU A 95 -5.80 -2.69 3.40
C LEU A 95 -6.25 -1.28 3.06
N VAL A 96 -5.29 -0.36 2.99
CA VAL A 96 -5.54 1.02 2.57
C VAL A 96 -4.69 1.28 1.34
N VAL A 97 -5.33 1.53 0.19
CA VAL A 97 -4.65 1.69 -1.08
C VAL A 97 -5.01 3.02 -1.71
N ARG A 98 -3.99 3.81 -2.04
CA ARG A 98 -4.15 5.04 -2.80
C ARG A 98 -3.48 4.86 -4.16
N LEU A 99 -4.26 4.98 -5.22
CA LEU A 99 -3.79 4.92 -6.60
C LEU A 99 -4.02 6.28 -7.27
N CYS A 100 -2.99 6.81 -7.92
CA CYS A 100 -3.08 8.11 -8.57
C CYS A 100 -2.16 8.14 -9.78
N GLY A 101 -2.60 8.71 -10.89
CA GLY A 101 -1.77 8.92 -12.07
C GLY A 101 -2.16 8.06 -13.27
N THR A 102 -1.18 7.54 -13.99
CA THR A 102 -1.39 6.82 -15.24
C THR A 102 -2.30 5.61 -15.08
N MET A 103 -3.35 5.53 -15.87
CA MET A 103 -4.36 4.44 -15.85
C MET A 103 -5.07 4.35 -14.50
N GLU A 104 -5.25 5.46 -13.83
CA GLU A 104 -5.87 5.53 -12.51
C GLU A 104 -7.29 4.98 -12.50
N GLU A 105 -8.11 5.35 -13.48
CA GLU A 105 -9.51 4.91 -13.53
C GLU A 105 -9.61 3.40 -13.74
N GLU A 106 -8.77 2.84 -14.61
CA GLU A 106 -8.71 1.40 -14.85
C GLU A 106 -8.27 0.66 -13.60
N GLY A 107 -7.27 1.18 -12.90
CA GLY A 107 -6.81 0.62 -11.63
C GLY A 107 -7.90 0.62 -10.57
N LYS A 108 -8.62 1.73 -10.43
CA LYS A 108 -9.73 1.84 -9.49
C LYS A 108 -10.84 0.83 -9.80
N THR A 109 -11.12 0.62 -11.08
CA THR A 109 -12.14 -0.36 -11.52
C THR A 109 -11.74 -1.77 -11.11
N ILE A 110 -10.49 -2.15 -11.33
CA ILE A 110 -9.98 -3.48 -10.94
C ILE A 110 -10.11 -3.68 -9.43
N MET A 111 -9.73 -2.69 -8.64
CA MET A 111 -9.83 -2.75 -7.18
C MET A 111 -11.28 -2.86 -6.72
N LYS A 112 -12.17 -2.06 -7.31
CA LYS A 112 -13.58 -2.07 -6.96
C LYS A 112 -14.23 -3.42 -7.26
N GLU A 113 -13.92 -4.01 -8.40
CA GLU A 113 -14.44 -5.33 -8.77
C GLU A 113 -13.98 -6.42 -7.81
N ALA A 114 -12.83 -6.24 -7.17
CA ALA A 114 -12.32 -7.15 -6.16
C ALA A 114 -12.83 -6.81 -4.74
N GLY A 115 -13.69 -5.80 -4.61
CA GLY A 115 -14.24 -5.41 -3.32
C GLY A 115 -13.29 -4.59 -2.45
N LEU A 116 -12.26 -3.99 -3.06
CA LEU A 116 -11.23 -3.23 -2.33
C LEU A 116 -11.42 -1.73 -2.55
N PRO A 117 -11.63 -0.94 -1.49
CA PRO A 117 -11.77 0.51 -1.64
C PRO A 117 -10.44 1.17 -2.00
N VAL A 118 -10.50 2.26 -2.76
CA VAL A 118 -9.33 3.06 -3.15
C VAL A 118 -9.51 4.48 -2.60
N TYR A 119 -8.45 5.02 -2.06
CA TYR A 119 -8.43 6.37 -1.50
C TYR A 119 -7.84 7.34 -2.53
N ASP A 120 -8.41 8.54 -2.60
CA ASP A 120 -7.88 9.63 -3.44
C ASP A 120 -6.92 10.52 -2.67
N ASP A 121 -7.22 10.76 -1.40
CA ASP A 121 -6.46 11.68 -0.56
C ASP A 121 -5.44 10.95 0.32
N LEU A 122 -4.18 11.37 0.24
CA LEU A 122 -3.10 10.74 1.00
C LEU A 122 -3.30 10.87 2.51
N ARG A 123 -3.69 12.05 2.99
CA ARG A 123 -3.87 12.27 4.44
C ARG A 123 -4.98 11.38 5.01
N THR A 124 -6.09 11.25 4.28
CA THR A 124 -7.18 10.37 4.68
C THR A 124 -6.73 8.91 4.69
N ALA A 125 -5.96 8.50 3.68
CA ALA A 125 -5.43 7.15 3.61
C ALA A 125 -4.52 6.86 4.82
N VAL A 126 -3.61 7.76 5.13
CA VAL A 126 -2.71 7.59 6.28
C VAL A 126 -3.51 7.55 7.59
N ALA A 127 -4.46 8.46 7.76
CA ALA A 127 -5.27 8.51 8.98
C ALA A 127 -6.03 7.19 9.20
N ASP A 128 -6.61 6.64 8.14
CA ASP A 128 -7.33 5.37 8.24
C ASP A 128 -6.38 4.19 8.53
N ALA A 129 -5.20 4.16 7.90
CA ALA A 129 -4.23 3.11 8.18
C ALA A 129 -3.78 3.14 9.65
N VAL A 130 -3.54 4.33 10.20
CA VAL A 130 -3.17 4.50 11.60
C VAL A 130 -4.32 4.06 12.52
N ARG A 131 -5.54 4.47 12.20
CA ARG A 131 -6.73 4.12 12.98
C ARG A 131 -6.96 2.59 12.99
N PHE A 132 -6.84 1.96 11.85
CA PHE A 132 -7.00 0.51 11.75
C PHE A 132 -5.92 -0.25 12.53
N ALA A 133 -4.68 0.21 12.47
CA ALA A 133 -3.58 -0.41 13.21
C ALA A 133 -3.78 -0.29 14.72
N ALA A 134 -4.46 0.77 15.18
CA ALA A 134 -4.78 0.97 16.60
C ALA A 134 -6.03 0.18 17.03
N GLY A 135 -6.64 -0.63 16.14
CA GLY A 135 -7.83 -1.40 16.45
C GLY A 135 -9.14 -0.66 16.17
N GLY A 136 -9.10 0.48 15.49
CA GLY A 136 -10.28 1.25 15.12
C GLY A 136 -11.04 0.62 13.95
N GLU A 137 -12.33 0.95 13.85
CA GLU A 137 -13.19 0.46 12.78
C GLU A 137 -13.62 1.58 11.84
#